data_2644c9f075b83f4c2881c98e10fbde3f
#
_entry.id   2644c9f075b83f4c2881c98e10fbde3f
#
_cell.length_a   1.000
_cell.length_b   1.000
_cell.length_c   1.000
_cell.angle_alpha   90.00
_cell.angle_beta   90.00
_cell.angle_gamma   90.00
#
_symmetry.space_group_name_H-M   'P 1'
#
loop_
_entity.id
_entity.type
_entity.pdbx_description
1 polymer ?
#
loop_
_entity_poly.entity_id
_entity_poly.type
_entity_poly.pdbx_seq_one_letter_code
_entity_poly.pdbx_strand_id
1 'polypeptide(L)'
;IEEENEMKYGRTFNFSAGPAMMPESVLEEIRDEMMNYRGSGMCVMEMSHRSKVFQQIADEAEADLRKLMNIPDNYKVLFIQGGGTLQFAMVAMNLMKNGKACYVETGAWSKKAIAEAKKYGEVQIVASSADKNFSYIPDCSDLDIPEDADYVYICENETINGTTWNKLPNTKGHVLVSDQSSMFLSKPCNVSDYGLIWAGVQKNVGPAGMAVVIIREDLIRDDLDPKTPIYMKYKTHADNDSMYNTPNCWAIYCCGKVFKYLLSIGGLEEMHKRNIAKAKVIYDFLDSSKLFKGAVVPEDRSLMNIPFVTGDKDLDAAVVAASKEAGFDNLKGHKSVGGLRASVYNAMPIEGAQALVE
;
A
#
# COMPACT_ATOMS: atom_id res chain seq x y z
N ILE A 1 7.01 34.94 -10.46
CA ILE A 1 7.26 33.51 -10.87
C ILE A 1 7.54 32.64 -9.62
N GLU A 2 7.89 33.22 -8.48
CA GLU A 2 8.20 32.49 -7.23
C GLU A 2 6.98 32.14 -6.35
N GLU A 3 5.78 32.65 -6.62
CA GLU A 3 4.61 32.44 -5.76
C GLU A 3 3.65 31.32 -6.20
N GLU A 4 3.82 30.74 -7.39
CA GLU A 4 2.85 29.76 -7.95
C GLU A 4 3.10 28.29 -7.58
N ASN A 5 4.25 27.94 -6.98
CA ASN A 5 4.63 26.56 -6.64
C ASN A 5 4.73 26.28 -5.13
N GLU A 6 4.32 27.20 -4.26
CA GLU A 6 4.33 26.96 -2.82
C GLU A 6 3.05 26.27 -2.35
N MET A 7 3.19 25.06 -1.81
CA MET A 7 2.08 24.42 -1.09
C MET A 7 1.74 25.24 0.17
N LYS A 8 0.45 25.25 0.52
CA LYS A 8 -0.05 25.87 1.75
C LYS A 8 0.80 25.43 2.96
N TYR A 9 0.98 26.31 3.93
CA TYR A 9 1.82 26.08 5.12
C TYR A 9 3.33 25.89 4.86
N GLY A 10 3.85 26.29 3.70
CA GLY A 10 5.25 26.08 3.36
C GLY A 10 5.64 24.59 3.22
N ARG A 11 4.68 23.74 2.88
CA ARG A 11 4.93 22.30 2.67
C ARG A 11 5.64 22.08 1.35
N THR A 12 6.53 21.09 1.32
CA THR A 12 7.23 20.67 0.10
C THR A 12 6.43 19.62 -0.67
N PHE A 13 6.71 19.48 -1.97
CA PHE A 13 6.27 18.30 -2.73
C PHE A 13 7.12 17.10 -2.31
N ASN A 14 6.56 16.25 -1.49
CA ASN A 14 7.23 15.08 -0.94
C ASN A 14 6.93 13.84 -1.78
N PHE A 15 7.94 13.37 -2.51
CA PHE A 15 7.87 12.18 -3.37
C PHE A 15 8.29 10.89 -2.66
N SER A 16 8.26 10.87 -1.33
CA SER A 16 8.62 9.69 -0.54
C SER A 16 7.76 8.47 -0.88
N ALA A 17 8.41 7.33 -0.94
CA ALA A 17 7.74 6.05 -1.19
C ALA A 17 7.07 5.44 0.06
N GLY A 18 7.19 6.10 1.20
CA GLY A 18 6.57 5.73 2.47
C GLY A 18 7.52 5.85 3.66
N PRO A 19 7.09 6.54 4.74
CA PRO A 19 5.84 7.30 4.87
C PRO A 19 5.69 8.39 3.81
N ALA A 20 4.46 8.62 3.37
CA ALA A 20 4.16 9.52 2.26
C ALA A 20 3.28 10.70 2.68
N MET A 21 3.00 11.59 1.74
CA MET A 21 2.08 12.70 1.97
C MET A 21 0.70 12.21 2.41
N MET A 22 0.06 13.01 3.24
CA MET A 22 -1.36 12.89 3.58
C MET A 22 -2.15 14.05 2.95
N PRO A 23 -3.44 13.88 2.66
CA PRO A 23 -4.27 14.97 2.15
C PRO A 23 -4.26 16.16 3.11
N GLU A 24 -4.05 17.38 2.58
CA GLU A 24 -3.92 18.57 3.41
C GLU A 24 -5.17 18.85 4.21
N SER A 25 -6.35 18.70 3.61
CA SER A 25 -7.62 18.86 4.31
C SER A 25 -7.80 17.90 5.49
N VAL A 26 -7.27 16.67 5.37
CA VAL A 26 -7.26 15.69 6.46
C VAL A 26 -6.32 16.13 7.58
N LEU A 27 -5.14 16.65 7.25
CA LEU A 27 -4.20 17.18 8.24
C LEU A 27 -4.79 18.40 8.97
N GLU A 28 -5.53 19.26 8.28
CA GLU A 28 -6.24 20.40 8.88
C GLU A 28 -7.30 19.92 9.88
N GLU A 29 -8.13 18.94 9.53
CA GLU A 29 -9.10 18.36 10.46
C GLU A 29 -8.43 17.74 11.69
N ILE A 30 -7.35 16.97 11.48
CA ILE A 30 -6.57 16.35 12.58
C ILE A 30 -6.02 17.43 13.50
N ARG A 31 -5.45 18.52 12.95
CA ARG A 31 -4.97 19.67 13.73
C ARG A 31 -6.08 20.28 14.59
N ASP A 32 -7.23 20.51 13.99
CA ASP A 32 -8.34 21.18 14.66
C ASP A 32 -8.97 20.31 15.76
N GLU A 33 -8.92 19.00 15.64
CA GLU A 33 -9.39 18.03 16.64
C GLU A 33 -8.31 17.60 17.65
N MET A 34 -7.04 18.03 17.46
CA MET A 34 -5.90 17.50 18.20
C MET A 34 -6.06 17.58 19.73
N MET A 35 -6.47 18.72 20.24
CA MET A 35 -6.55 18.93 21.69
C MET A 35 -7.88 18.49 22.30
N ASN A 36 -8.93 18.40 21.51
CA ASN A 36 -10.27 18.08 22.00
C ASN A 36 -11.12 17.49 20.87
N TYR A 37 -11.05 16.16 20.71
CA TYR A 37 -11.82 15.48 19.69
C TYR A 37 -13.32 15.56 19.98
N ARG A 38 -14.06 16.29 19.14
CA ARG A 38 -15.53 16.41 19.16
C ARG A 38 -16.12 16.67 20.57
N GLY A 39 -15.45 17.47 21.38
CA GLY A 39 -15.91 17.81 22.71
C GLY A 39 -15.68 16.74 23.78
N SER A 40 -14.92 15.70 23.47
CA SER A 40 -14.57 14.63 24.43
C SER A 40 -13.64 15.10 25.54
N GLY A 41 -12.99 16.26 25.37
CA GLY A 41 -11.96 16.77 26.29
C GLY A 41 -10.59 16.08 26.13
N MET A 42 -10.42 15.22 25.14
CA MET A 42 -9.21 14.41 24.96
C MET A 42 -8.70 14.45 23.53
N CYS A 43 -7.38 14.35 23.37
CA CYS A 43 -6.75 13.90 22.13
C CYS A 43 -7.04 12.43 21.89
N VAL A 44 -7.17 12.01 20.63
CA VAL A 44 -7.39 10.59 20.30
C VAL A 44 -6.25 9.69 20.81
N MET A 45 -5.00 10.21 20.85
CA MET A 45 -3.85 9.45 21.33
C MET A 45 -3.92 9.06 22.81
N GLU A 46 -4.72 9.76 23.63
CA GLU A 46 -4.87 9.51 25.07
C GLU A 46 -6.17 8.80 25.43
N MET A 47 -7.03 8.50 24.44
CA MET A 47 -8.30 7.80 24.66
C MET A 47 -8.09 6.34 25.01
N SER A 48 -8.87 5.84 25.96
CA SER A 48 -9.04 4.39 26.10
C SER A 48 -9.69 3.79 24.87
N HIS A 49 -9.09 2.74 24.30
CA HIS A 49 -9.70 2.01 23.20
C HIS A 49 -11.01 1.28 23.59
N ARG A 50 -11.30 1.18 24.89
CA ARG A 50 -12.55 0.65 25.46
C ARG A 50 -13.64 1.72 25.60
N SER A 51 -13.30 2.99 25.37
CA SER A 51 -14.29 4.08 25.46
C SER A 51 -15.27 4.04 24.28
N LYS A 52 -16.49 4.53 24.55
CA LYS A 52 -17.51 4.65 23.47
C LYS A 52 -17.07 5.61 22.37
N VAL A 53 -16.31 6.65 22.72
CA VAL A 53 -15.80 7.63 21.74
C VAL A 53 -14.85 6.96 20.77
N PHE A 54 -13.89 6.18 21.28
CA PHE A 54 -12.97 5.48 20.39
C PHE A 54 -13.63 4.34 19.62
N GLN A 55 -14.58 3.62 20.23
CA GLN A 55 -15.35 2.60 19.53
C GLN A 55 -16.05 3.20 18.29
N GLN A 56 -16.63 4.40 18.43
CA GLN A 56 -17.25 5.09 17.32
C GLN A 56 -16.23 5.44 16.22
N ILE A 57 -15.03 5.87 16.59
CA ILE A 57 -13.94 6.15 15.63
C ILE A 57 -13.61 4.90 14.81
N ALA A 58 -13.43 3.78 15.49
CA ALA A 58 -13.09 2.50 14.86
C ALA A 58 -14.24 1.97 13.97
N ASP A 59 -15.48 2.04 14.45
CA ASP A 59 -16.65 1.59 13.71
C ASP A 59 -16.88 2.43 12.43
N GLU A 60 -16.70 3.75 12.52
CA GLU A 60 -16.79 4.63 11.36
C GLU A 60 -15.68 4.34 10.34
N ALA A 61 -14.45 4.13 10.81
CA ALA A 61 -13.33 3.80 9.93
C ALA A 61 -13.59 2.49 9.16
N GLU A 62 -14.04 1.44 9.83
CA GLU A 62 -14.40 0.18 9.17
C GLU A 62 -15.56 0.36 8.20
N ALA A 63 -16.63 1.05 8.59
CA ALA A 63 -17.81 1.27 7.76
C ALA A 63 -17.46 2.05 6.48
N ASP A 64 -16.65 3.09 6.59
CA ASP A 64 -16.23 3.90 5.45
C ASP A 64 -15.31 3.11 4.50
N LEU A 65 -14.40 2.30 5.03
CA LEU A 65 -13.57 1.43 4.21
C LEU A 65 -14.39 0.37 3.47
N ARG A 66 -15.36 -0.25 4.16
CA ARG A 66 -16.30 -1.20 3.54
C ARG A 66 -17.06 -0.56 2.38
N LYS A 67 -17.52 0.67 2.58
CA LYS A 67 -18.23 1.43 1.54
C LYS A 67 -17.33 1.77 0.36
N LEU A 68 -16.10 2.23 0.61
CA LEU A 68 -15.14 2.57 -0.45
C LEU A 68 -14.82 1.41 -1.38
N MET A 69 -14.63 0.22 -0.81
CA MET A 69 -14.19 -0.97 -1.53
C MET A 69 -15.33 -1.94 -1.88
N ASN A 70 -16.57 -1.65 -1.48
CA ASN A 70 -17.70 -2.59 -1.56
C ASN A 70 -17.35 -3.97 -0.96
N ILE A 71 -16.79 -3.97 0.26
CA ILE A 71 -16.34 -5.19 0.92
C ILE A 71 -17.55 -6.06 1.25
N PRO A 72 -17.60 -7.32 0.76
CA PRO A 72 -18.70 -8.25 1.10
C PRO A 72 -18.77 -8.58 2.59
N ASP A 73 -19.96 -8.92 3.08
CA ASP A 73 -20.18 -9.19 4.50
C ASP A 73 -19.42 -10.41 5.03
N ASN A 74 -19.03 -11.34 4.16
CA ASN A 74 -18.23 -12.52 4.50
C ASN A 74 -16.72 -12.25 4.57
N TYR A 75 -16.31 -10.98 4.63
CA TYR A 75 -14.94 -10.57 4.88
C TYR A 75 -14.83 -9.81 6.20
N LYS A 76 -13.77 -10.08 6.95
CA LYS A 76 -13.37 -9.29 8.11
C LYS A 76 -12.39 -8.19 7.72
N VAL A 77 -12.54 -7.03 8.34
CA VAL A 77 -11.59 -5.91 8.24
C VAL A 77 -10.84 -5.82 9.57
N LEU A 78 -9.52 -5.95 9.51
CA LEU A 78 -8.67 -5.99 10.70
C LEU A 78 -7.66 -4.83 10.66
N PHE A 79 -7.47 -4.17 11.78
CA PHE A 79 -6.44 -3.16 11.99
C PHE A 79 -5.35 -3.74 12.89
N ILE A 80 -4.18 -4.03 12.31
CA ILE A 80 -3.12 -4.79 12.99
C ILE A 80 -1.85 -3.95 13.07
N GLN A 81 -1.25 -3.88 14.25
CA GLN A 81 0.04 -3.22 14.45
C GLN A 81 1.18 -3.97 13.73
N GLY A 82 2.34 -3.33 13.56
CA GLY A 82 3.55 -3.95 13.01
C GLY A 82 3.78 -3.76 11.51
N GLY A 83 2.85 -3.16 10.79
CA GLY A 83 2.99 -2.83 9.37
C GLY A 83 3.16 -4.03 8.45
N GLY A 84 3.72 -3.78 7.25
CA GLY A 84 3.80 -4.78 6.19
C GLY A 84 4.75 -5.94 6.48
N THR A 85 5.89 -5.69 7.12
CA THR A 85 6.86 -6.74 7.41
C THR A 85 6.27 -7.85 8.28
N LEU A 86 5.42 -7.48 9.24
CA LEU A 86 4.71 -8.47 10.05
C LEU A 86 3.74 -9.30 9.22
N GLN A 87 3.08 -8.71 8.23
CA GLN A 87 2.13 -9.43 7.39
C GLN A 87 2.79 -10.47 6.49
N PHE A 88 4.04 -10.30 6.09
CA PHE A 88 4.78 -11.36 5.39
C PHE A 88 4.80 -12.67 6.19
N ALA A 89 4.98 -12.58 7.50
CA ALA A 89 4.93 -13.73 8.40
C ALA A 89 3.51 -14.19 8.69
N MET A 90 2.61 -13.27 9.02
CA MET A 90 1.23 -13.61 9.44
C MET A 90 0.44 -14.32 8.34
N VAL A 91 0.59 -13.93 7.07
CA VAL A 91 -0.05 -14.62 5.95
C VAL A 91 0.33 -16.09 5.95
N ALA A 92 1.62 -16.40 5.99
CA ALA A 92 2.11 -17.78 5.97
C ALA A 92 1.69 -18.54 7.24
N MET A 93 1.83 -17.95 8.42
CA MET A 93 1.41 -18.56 9.69
C MET A 93 -0.07 -18.96 9.69
N ASN A 94 -0.92 -18.14 9.11
CA ASN A 94 -2.38 -18.33 9.17
C ASN A 94 -2.94 -19.14 8.02
N LEU A 95 -2.35 -19.09 6.81
CA LEU A 95 -2.96 -19.65 5.61
C LEU A 95 -2.28 -20.94 5.10
N MET A 96 -1.04 -21.24 5.49
CA MET A 96 -0.35 -22.46 5.06
C MET A 96 -0.85 -23.70 5.80
N LYS A 97 -2.08 -24.14 5.53
CA LYS A 97 -2.69 -25.34 6.14
C LYS A 97 -2.01 -26.64 5.70
N ASN A 98 -1.75 -26.76 4.40
CA ASN A 98 -1.06 -27.90 3.81
C ASN A 98 0.46 -27.73 3.79
N GLY A 99 0.98 -26.61 4.27
CA GLY A 99 2.39 -26.31 4.29
C GLY A 99 3.00 -25.97 2.92
N LYS A 100 2.19 -25.58 1.94
CA LYS A 100 2.64 -25.25 0.58
C LYS A 100 1.90 -24.02 0.03
N ALA A 101 2.65 -23.07 -0.52
CA ALA A 101 2.09 -21.89 -1.17
C ALA A 101 2.86 -21.50 -2.43
N CYS A 102 2.18 -20.82 -3.34
CA CYS A 102 2.75 -20.31 -4.58
C CYS A 102 2.92 -18.80 -4.50
N TYR A 103 4.06 -18.30 -4.93
CA TYR A 103 4.38 -16.87 -4.96
C TYR A 103 4.79 -16.46 -6.37
N VAL A 104 4.43 -15.25 -6.77
CA VAL A 104 4.95 -14.61 -7.98
C VAL A 104 6.01 -13.59 -7.59
N GLU A 105 7.20 -13.74 -8.15
CA GLU A 105 8.35 -12.88 -7.84
C GLU A 105 8.44 -11.74 -8.84
N THR A 106 8.03 -10.53 -8.42
CA THR A 106 7.94 -9.35 -9.27
C THR A 106 8.77 -8.16 -8.80
N GLY A 107 9.53 -8.33 -7.71
CA GLY A 107 10.38 -7.27 -7.21
C GLY A 107 10.89 -7.49 -5.80
N ALA A 108 11.42 -6.45 -5.20
CA ALA A 108 12.09 -6.51 -3.91
C ALA A 108 11.12 -6.90 -2.77
N TRP A 109 9.88 -6.46 -2.81
CA TRP A 109 8.91 -6.74 -1.76
C TRP A 109 8.36 -8.16 -1.84
N SER A 110 8.03 -8.65 -3.02
CA SER A 110 7.65 -10.07 -3.19
C SER A 110 8.80 -11.01 -2.80
N LYS A 111 10.06 -10.66 -3.08
CA LYS A 111 11.23 -11.43 -2.60
C LYS A 111 11.29 -11.52 -1.08
N LYS A 112 11.00 -10.44 -0.37
CA LYS A 112 10.95 -10.44 1.10
C LYS A 112 9.81 -11.29 1.63
N ALA A 113 8.64 -11.22 1.01
CA ALA A 113 7.51 -12.08 1.35
C ALA A 113 7.84 -13.57 1.17
N ILE A 114 8.49 -13.92 0.05
CA ILE A 114 8.96 -15.29 -0.24
C ILE A 114 9.93 -15.78 0.83
N ALA A 115 10.93 -14.95 1.17
CA ALA A 115 11.94 -15.31 2.16
C ALA A 115 11.33 -15.57 3.54
N GLU A 116 10.31 -14.78 3.92
CA GLU A 116 9.61 -14.98 5.18
C GLU A 116 8.72 -16.23 5.15
N ALA A 117 7.97 -16.43 4.07
CA ALA A 117 7.07 -17.58 3.93
C ALA A 117 7.80 -18.93 3.96
N LYS A 118 9.03 -19.01 3.44
CA LYS A 118 9.88 -20.22 3.48
C LYS A 118 10.19 -20.73 4.88
N LYS A 119 10.01 -19.89 5.91
CA LYS A 119 10.17 -20.30 7.30
C LYS A 119 9.02 -21.17 7.81
N TYR A 120 7.88 -21.12 7.14
CA TYR A 120 6.62 -21.73 7.58
C TYR A 120 6.16 -22.90 6.71
N GLY A 121 6.73 -23.07 5.53
CA GLY A 121 6.38 -24.15 4.63
C GLY A 121 7.13 -24.10 3.31
N GLU A 122 6.72 -24.95 2.37
CA GLU A 122 7.27 -25.00 1.01
C GLU A 122 6.71 -23.82 0.20
N VAL A 123 7.60 -23.06 -0.42
CA VAL A 123 7.26 -21.97 -1.33
C VAL A 123 7.69 -22.31 -2.74
N GLN A 124 6.73 -22.38 -3.65
CA GLN A 124 6.98 -22.51 -5.07
C GLN A 124 6.85 -21.14 -5.74
N ILE A 125 7.91 -20.69 -6.41
CA ILE A 125 7.88 -19.53 -7.27
C ILE A 125 7.32 -19.95 -8.62
N VAL A 126 6.06 -19.59 -8.90
CA VAL A 126 5.35 -20.06 -10.10
C VAL A 126 5.58 -19.16 -11.31
N ALA A 127 6.04 -17.94 -11.11
CA ALA A 127 6.49 -17.03 -12.15
C ALA A 127 7.42 -15.97 -11.54
N SER A 128 8.33 -15.44 -12.35
CA SER A 128 9.30 -14.42 -11.93
C SER A 128 9.64 -13.50 -13.10
N SER A 129 9.84 -12.23 -12.82
CA SER A 129 10.38 -11.24 -13.76
C SER A 129 11.83 -10.83 -13.47
N ALA A 130 12.53 -11.61 -12.67
CA ALA A 130 13.92 -11.37 -12.30
C ALA A 130 14.88 -11.37 -13.50
N ASP A 131 14.56 -12.08 -14.58
CA ASP A 131 15.34 -12.17 -15.83
C ASP A 131 15.57 -10.80 -16.48
N LYS A 132 14.66 -9.83 -16.27
CA LYS A 132 14.77 -8.45 -16.76
C LYS A 132 14.69 -7.41 -15.63
N ASN A 133 15.32 -7.73 -14.50
CA ASN A 133 15.40 -6.84 -13.33
C ASN A 133 14.04 -6.31 -12.85
N PHE A 134 13.01 -7.16 -12.91
CA PHE A 134 11.65 -6.80 -12.46
C PHE A 134 11.05 -5.59 -13.19
N SER A 135 11.34 -5.44 -14.47
CA SER A 135 10.83 -4.33 -15.29
C SER A 135 9.47 -4.61 -15.93
N TYR A 136 8.87 -5.76 -15.67
CA TYR A 136 7.58 -6.17 -16.23
C TYR A 136 6.85 -7.13 -15.27
N ILE A 137 5.57 -7.38 -15.52
CA ILE A 137 4.78 -8.42 -14.85
C ILE A 137 4.76 -9.66 -15.75
N PRO A 138 5.15 -10.84 -15.25
CA PRO A 138 5.15 -12.05 -16.06
C PRO A 138 3.73 -12.47 -16.45
N ASP A 139 3.59 -13.16 -17.58
CA ASP A 139 2.31 -13.76 -17.96
C ASP A 139 1.92 -14.84 -16.94
N CYS A 140 0.83 -14.63 -16.24
CA CYS A 140 0.28 -15.53 -15.22
C CYS A 140 -1.08 -16.10 -15.63
N SER A 141 -1.36 -16.20 -16.92
CA SER A 141 -2.61 -16.78 -17.45
C SER A 141 -2.69 -18.31 -17.31
N ASP A 142 -1.54 -18.97 -17.25
CA ASP A 142 -1.43 -20.44 -17.12
C ASP A 142 -0.24 -20.82 -16.22
N LEU A 143 -0.45 -20.75 -14.91
CA LEU A 143 0.55 -21.08 -13.90
C LEU A 143 0.50 -22.56 -13.53
N ASP A 144 1.67 -23.15 -13.25
CA ASP A 144 1.79 -24.51 -12.70
C ASP A 144 1.57 -24.46 -11.17
N ILE A 145 0.30 -24.52 -10.76
CA ILE A 145 -0.10 -24.45 -9.36
C ILE A 145 -0.42 -25.86 -8.88
N PRO A 146 0.32 -26.40 -7.88
CA PRO A 146 -0.03 -27.68 -7.26
C PRO A 146 -1.45 -27.67 -6.69
N GLU A 147 -2.17 -28.77 -6.83
CA GLU A 147 -3.55 -28.88 -6.34
C GLU A 147 -3.66 -28.64 -4.82
N ASP A 148 -2.63 -29.03 -4.06
CA ASP A 148 -2.55 -28.86 -2.61
C ASP A 148 -1.98 -27.52 -2.15
N ALA A 149 -1.73 -26.57 -3.07
CA ALA A 149 -1.27 -25.24 -2.70
C ALA A 149 -2.35 -24.48 -1.90
N ASP A 150 -1.94 -23.89 -0.80
CA ASP A 150 -2.86 -23.19 0.11
C ASP A 150 -3.30 -21.81 -0.44
N TYR A 151 -2.44 -21.14 -1.19
CA TYR A 151 -2.73 -19.85 -1.81
C TYR A 151 -1.69 -19.49 -2.88
N VAL A 152 -2.06 -18.50 -3.69
CA VAL A 152 -1.17 -17.78 -4.61
C VAL A 152 -0.98 -16.36 -4.08
N TYR A 153 0.25 -15.90 -3.95
CA TYR A 153 0.60 -14.59 -3.41
C TYR A 153 1.19 -13.68 -4.47
N ILE A 154 0.70 -12.44 -4.52
CA ILE A 154 1.27 -11.38 -5.35
C ILE A 154 1.54 -10.13 -4.52
N CYS A 155 2.57 -9.37 -4.90
CA CYS A 155 2.72 -7.97 -4.55
C CYS A 155 2.13 -7.16 -5.72
N GLU A 156 0.96 -6.57 -5.53
CA GLU A 156 0.18 -6.01 -6.64
C GLU A 156 0.76 -4.71 -7.19
N ASN A 157 1.57 -4.03 -6.40
CA ASN A 157 2.36 -2.88 -6.83
C ASN A 157 3.72 -2.91 -6.14
N GLU A 158 4.78 -3.09 -6.91
CA GLU A 158 6.16 -3.12 -6.40
C GLU A 158 6.70 -1.70 -6.25
N THR A 159 6.79 -1.23 -5.02
CA THR A 159 7.19 0.13 -4.67
C THR A 159 8.58 0.52 -5.16
N ILE A 160 9.51 -0.44 -5.17
CA ILE A 160 10.92 -0.21 -5.55
C ILE A 160 11.10 -0.33 -7.05
N ASN A 161 10.49 -1.33 -7.67
CA ASN A 161 10.68 -1.64 -9.07
C ASN A 161 9.70 -0.92 -9.99
N GLY A 162 8.57 -0.44 -9.46
CA GLY A 162 7.61 0.42 -10.18
C GLY A 162 6.63 -0.31 -11.08
N THR A 163 6.48 -1.62 -10.91
CA THR A 163 5.49 -2.42 -11.65
C THR A 163 4.17 -2.53 -10.91
N THR A 164 3.09 -2.68 -11.65
CA THR A 164 1.74 -2.94 -11.12
C THR A 164 1.01 -3.98 -11.97
N TRP A 165 0.14 -4.75 -11.33
CA TRP A 165 -0.70 -5.72 -12.02
C TRP A 165 -1.94 -5.04 -12.61
N ASN A 166 -2.10 -5.13 -13.92
CA ASN A 166 -3.32 -4.69 -14.63
C ASN A 166 -4.31 -5.83 -14.87
N LYS A 167 -3.82 -7.06 -14.80
CA LYS A 167 -4.60 -8.29 -14.91
C LYS A 167 -4.13 -9.26 -13.84
N LEU A 168 -5.06 -9.69 -12.99
CA LEU A 168 -4.76 -10.66 -11.93
C LEU A 168 -4.36 -12.02 -12.50
N PRO A 169 -3.54 -12.80 -11.78
CA PRO A 169 -3.15 -14.13 -12.21
C PRO A 169 -4.37 -15.06 -12.27
N ASN A 170 -4.33 -16.04 -13.16
CA ASN A 170 -5.26 -17.16 -13.11
C ASN A 170 -4.80 -18.12 -12.00
N THR A 171 -5.46 -18.09 -10.87
CA THR A 171 -5.13 -18.94 -9.72
C THR A 171 -5.71 -20.33 -9.80
N LYS A 172 -6.41 -20.67 -10.88
CA LYS A 172 -7.05 -22.00 -11.09
C LYS A 172 -7.93 -22.42 -9.89
N GLY A 173 -8.63 -21.46 -9.31
CA GLY A 173 -9.52 -21.67 -8.17
C GLY A 173 -8.86 -21.64 -6.79
N HIS A 174 -7.55 -21.45 -6.71
CA HIS A 174 -6.86 -21.25 -5.44
C HIS A 174 -7.07 -19.83 -4.90
N VAL A 175 -6.92 -19.70 -3.59
CA VAL A 175 -7.00 -18.41 -2.88
C VAL A 175 -5.93 -17.47 -3.40
N LEU A 176 -6.31 -16.24 -3.74
CA LEU A 176 -5.38 -15.16 -4.06
C LEU A 176 -5.15 -14.29 -2.83
N VAL A 177 -3.88 -14.09 -2.49
CA VAL A 177 -3.43 -13.16 -1.46
C VAL A 177 -2.65 -12.03 -2.11
N SER A 178 -2.98 -10.78 -1.78
CA SER A 178 -2.35 -9.61 -2.36
C SER A 178 -1.83 -8.64 -1.31
N ASP A 179 -0.56 -8.25 -1.46
CA ASP A 179 0.01 -7.05 -0.85
C ASP A 179 -0.35 -5.85 -1.74
N GLN A 180 -1.21 -4.98 -1.24
CA GLN A 180 -1.63 -3.75 -1.90
C GLN A 180 -1.02 -2.49 -1.27
N SER A 181 0.00 -2.60 -0.45
CA SER A 181 0.51 -1.48 0.36
C SER A 181 0.74 -0.20 -0.43
N SER A 182 1.39 -0.26 -1.59
CA SER A 182 1.73 0.94 -2.35
C SER A 182 0.70 1.32 -3.42
N MET A 183 -0.47 0.67 -3.45
CA MET A 183 -1.57 1.05 -4.32
C MET A 183 -2.93 0.96 -3.64
N PHE A 184 -2.96 0.70 -2.34
CA PHE A 184 -4.20 0.57 -1.57
C PHE A 184 -5.06 1.82 -1.68
N LEU A 185 -6.31 1.65 -2.05
CA LEU A 185 -7.29 2.73 -2.28
C LEU A 185 -6.89 3.73 -3.38
N SER A 186 -6.06 3.33 -4.32
CA SER A 186 -5.70 4.18 -5.48
C SER A 186 -6.65 4.01 -6.67
N LYS A 187 -7.39 2.91 -6.69
CA LYS A 187 -8.35 2.54 -7.73
C LYS A 187 -9.39 1.57 -7.18
N PRO A 188 -10.54 1.40 -7.84
CA PRO A 188 -11.48 0.34 -7.51
C PRO A 188 -10.85 -1.04 -7.64
N CYS A 189 -11.23 -1.97 -6.77
CA CYS A 189 -10.93 -3.38 -6.92
C CYS A 189 -12.13 -4.23 -6.52
N ASN A 190 -12.25 -5.43 -7.09
CA ASN A 190 -13.26 -6.40 -6.69
C ASN A 190 -12.70 -7.27 -5.56
N VAL A 191 -13.09 -6.99 -4.33
CA VAL A 191 -12.61 -7.73 -3.15
C VAL A 191 -12.88 -9.23 -3.26
N SER A 192 -13.97 -9.62 -3.92
CA SER A 192 -14.33 -11.04 -4.10
C SER A 192 -13.33 -11.85 -4.93
N ASP A 193 -12.44 -11.20 -5.68
CA ASP A 193 -11.36 -11.88 -6.41
C ASP A 193 -10.24 -12.37 -5.48
N TYR A 194 -10.23 -11.91 -4.23
CA TYR A 194 -9.18 -12.18 -3.26
C TYR A 194 -9.71 -12.96 -2.06
N GLY A 195 -8.87 -13.83 -1.51
CA GLY A 195 -9.12 -14.39 -0.18
C GLY A 195 -8.59 -13.48 0.92
N LEU A 196 -7.49 -12.79 0.66
CA LEU A 196 -6.88 -11.85 1.58
C LEU A 196 -6.21 -10.70 0.84
N ILE A 197 -6.53 -9.47 1.25
CA ILE A 197 -5.82 -8.24 0.88
C ILE A 197 -5.21 -7.65 2.15
N TRP A 198 -3.97 -7.23 2.09
CA TRP A 198 -3.38 -6.45 3.17
C TRP A 198 -2.60 -5.25 2.64
N ALA A 199 -2.47 -4.22 3.46
CA ALA A 199 -1.75 -3.00 3.11
C ALA A 199 -1.14 -2.34 4.35
N GLY A 200 0.14 -2.01 4.29
CA GLY A 200 0.74 -1.06 5.21
C GLY A 200 0.20 0.34 4.93
N VAL A 201 -0.31 1.03 5.95
CA VAL A 201 -1.10 2.26 5.76
C VAL A 201 -0.27 3.50 5.46
N GLN A 202 1.02 3.50 5.76
CA GLN A 202 1.89 4.68 5.68
C GLN A 202 2.16 5.21 4.27
N LYS A 203 1.73 4.49 3.25
CA LYS A 203 1.96 4.89 1.86
C LYS A 203 0.81 5.74 1.35
N ASN A 204 -0.41 5.26 1.46
CA ASN A 204 -1.54 5.90 0.78
C ASN A 204 -2.67 6.36 1.70
N VAL A 205 -2.74 5.91 2.94
CA VAL A 205 -3.96 6.10 3.75
C VAL A 205 -3.75 6.55 5.19
N GLY A 206 -2.52 6.64 5.70
CA GLY A 206 -2.32 7.09 7.07
C GLY A 206 -0.86 7.15 7.52
N PRO A 207 -0.59 7.24 8.83
CA PRO A 207 0.74 7.21 9.39
C PRO A 207 1.29 5.79 9.50
N ALA A 208 2.62 5.65 9.66
CA ALA A 208 3.27 4.36 9.85
C ALA A 208 2.83 3.66 11.14
N GLY A 209 2.95 2.33 11.18
CA GLY A 209 2.79 1.50 12.36
C GLY A 209 1.57 0.57 12.35
N MET A 210 0.80 0.54 11.27
CA MET A 210 -0.39 -0.30 11.15
C MET A 210 -0.50 -0.92 9.75
N ALA A 211 -1.13 -2.07 9.67
CA ALA A 211 -1.62 -2.66 8.44
C ALA A 211 -3.14 -2.86 8.51
N VAL A 212 -3.81 -2.66 7.38
CA VAL A 212 -5.19 -3.10 7.18
C VAL A 212 -5.14 -4.50 6.56
N VAL A 213 -5.93 -5.42 7.10
CA VAL A 213 -6.11 -6.76 6.55
C VAL A 213 -7.59 -6.97 6.25
N ILE A 214 -7.91 -7.36 5.03
CA ILE A 214 -9.25 -7.70 4.59
C ILE A 214 -9.22 -9.18 4.22
N ILE A 215 -9.85 -10.01 5.04
CA ILE A 215 -9.74 -11.47 4.93
C ILE A 215 -11.13 -12.12 4.88
N ARG A 216 -11.30 -13.05 3.94
CA ARG A 216 -12.52 -13.86 3.85
C ARG A 216 -12.67 -14.78 5.07
N GLU A 217 -13.83 -14.83 5.65
CA GLU A 217 -14.07 -15.51 6.94
C GLU A 217 -13.69 -16.99 6.95
N ASP A 218 -13.89 -17.69 5.84
CA ASP A 218 -13.54 -19.12 5.71
C ASP A 218 -12.04 -19.40 5.80
N LEU A 219 -11.20 -18.39 5.65
CA LEU A 219 -9.73 -18.50 5.76
C LEU A 219 -9.22 -18.28 7.20
N ILE A 220 -10.08 -17.81 8.09
CA ILE A 220 -9.73 -17.57 9.50
C ILE A 220 -9.78 -18.89 10.25
N ARG A 221 -8.61 -19.39 10.64
CA ARG A 221 -8.42 -20.70 11.23
C ARG A 221 -8.04 -20.61 12.71
N ASP A 222 -8.40 -21.63 13.47
CA ASP A 222 -8.00 -21.80 14.88
C ASP A 222 -6.96 -22.93 15.07
N ASP A 223 -6.79 -23.80 14.07
CA ASP A 223 -5.89 -24.94 14.08
C ASP A 223 -4.46 -24.60 13.60
N LEU A 224 -3.92 -23.47 14.08
CA LEU A 224 -2.57 -23.06 13.79
C LEU A 224 -1.54 -23.83 14.65
N ASP A 225 -0.24 -23.71 14.29
CA ASP A 225 0.85 -24.22 15.13
C ASP A 225 0.67 -23.68 16.56
N PRO A 226 0.69 -24.55 17.60
CA PRO A 226 0.53 -24.12 19.00
C PRO A 226 1.56 -23.09 19.47
N LYS A 227 2.69 -22.97 18.77
CA LYS A 227 3.71 -21.95 19.07
C LYS A 227 3.39 -20.57 18.46
N THR A 228 2.35 -20.48 17.62
CA THR A 228 1.96 -19.20 17.02
C THR A 228 1.54 -18.24 18.13
N PRO A 229 2.20 -17.08 18.29
CA PRO A 229 1.80 -16.10 19.29
C PRO A 229 0.36 -15.64 19.08
N ILE A 230 -0.36 -15.38 20.17
CA ILE A 230 -1.77 -15.01 20.09
C ILE A 230 -2.02 -13.78 19.22
N TYR A 231 -1.13 -12.80 19.25
CA TYR A 231 -1.24 -11.59 18.42
C TYR A 231 -1.09 -11.86 16.92
N MET A 232 -0.38 -12.91 16.53
CA MET A 232 -0.13 -13.27 15.14
C MET A 232 -1.28 -14.05 14.50
N LYS A 233 -2.32 -14.40 15.25
CA LYS A 233 -3.49 -15.12 14.75
C LYS A 233 -4.53 -14.14 14.24
N TYR A 234 -4.95 -14.25 12.99
CA TYR A 234 -6.05 -13.44 12.46
C TYR A 234 -7.35 -13.66 13.22
N LYS A 235 -7.58 -14.88 13.72
CA LYS A 235 -8.75 -15.19 14.55
C LYS A 235 -8.81 -14.33 15.82
N THR A 236 -7.68 -14.08 16.48
CA THR A 236 -7.62 -13.22 17.66
C THR A 236 -8.16 -11.81 17.35
N HIS A 237 -7.76 -11.26 16.21
CA HIS A 237 -8.20 -9.94 15.79
C HIS A 237 -9.66 -9.93 15.31
N ALA A 238 -10.08 -10.95 14.57
CA ALA A 238 -11.44 -11.08 14.08
C ALA A 238 -12.47 -11.24 15.22
N ASP A 239 -12.15 -12.05 16.23
CA ASP A 239 -13.04 -12.30 17.37
C ASP A 239 -13.15 -11.11 18.33
N ASN A 240 -12.26 -10.13 18.22
CA ASN A 240 -12.18 -8.99 19.12
C ASN A 240 -12.26 -7.62 18.40
N ASP A 241 -12.72 -7.59 17.16
CA ASP A 241 -12.83 -6.37 16.34
C ASP A 241 -11.55 -5.51 16.37
N SER A 242 -10.40 -6.16 16.26
CA SER A 242 -9.06 -5.56 16.37
C SER A 242 -8.71 -4.96 17.73
N MET A 243 -9.52 -5.23 18.76
CA MET A 243 -9.40 -4.67 20.11
C MET A 243 -8.98 -5.70 21.16
N TYR A 244 -8.30 -6.79 20.76
CA TYR A 244 -7.80 -7.77 21.71
C TYR A 244 -6.87 -7.14 22.77
N ASN A 245 -5.95 -6.31 22.33
CA ASN A 245 -5.15 -5.40 23.16
C ASN A 245 -5.34 -3.97 22.64
N THR A 246 -4.68 -2.98 23.26
CA THR A 246 -4.73 -1.60 22.79
C THR A 246 -4.19 -1.53 21.37
N PRO A 247 -5.02 -1.13 20.37
CA PRO A 247 -4.60 -1.01 19.00
C PRO A 247 -3.82 0.29 18.77
N ASN A 248 -3.33 0.50 17.56
CA ASN A 248 -2.82 1.80 17.16
C ASN A 248 -4.01 2.77 16.93
N CYS A 249 -4.55 3.31 18.02
CA CYS A 249 -5.72 4.19 18.00
C CYS A 249 -5.53 5.40 17.08
N TRP A 250 -4.35 6.01 17.13
CA TRP A 250 -4.02 7.16 16.29
C TRP A 250 -4.06 6.83 14.80
N ALA A 251 -3.47 5.71 14.40
CA ALA A 251 -3.47 5.30 12.99
C ALA A 251 -4.89 4.97 12.51
N ILE A 252 -5.71 4.30 13.32
CA ILE A 252 -7.12 4.02 12.98
C ILE A 252 -7.88 5.34 12.74
N TYR A 253 -7.70 6.31 13.64
CA TYR A 253 -8.29 7.64 13.51
C TYR A 253 -7.86 8.35 12.24
N CYS A 254 -6.55 8.43 11.98
CA CYS A 254 -6.02 9.09 10.78
C CYS A 254 -6.50 8.40 9.49
N CYS A 255 -6.47 7.08 9.44
CA CYS A 255 -6.97 6.32 8.29
C CYS A 255 -8.47 6.57 8.08
N GLY A 256 -9.26 6.59 9.15
CA GLY A 256 -10.68 6.90 9.09
C GLY A 256 -10.97 8.27 8.47
N LYS A 257 -10.15 9.28 8.78
CA LYS A 257 -10.22 10.60 8.14
C LYS A 257 -9.91 10.54 6.64
N VAL A 258 -8.91 9.76 6.25
CA VAL A 258 -8.58 9.58 4.84
C VAL A 258 -9.70 8.83 4.11
N PHE A 259 -10.32 7.81 4.71
CA PHE A 259 -11.46 7.11 4.11
C PHE A 259 -12.64 8.05 3.86
N LYS A 260 -12.98 8.91 4.83
CA LYS A 260 -14.02 9.95 4.65
C LYS A 260 -13.66 10.94 3.54
N TYR A 261 -12.41 11.37 3.48
CA TYR A 261 -11.93 12.23 2.41
C TYR A 261 -12.14 11.59 1.03
N LEU A 262 -11.74 10.33 0.86
CA LEU A 262 -11.92 9.61 -0.40
C LEU A 262 -13.39 9.47 -0.79
N LEU A 263 -14.28 9.19 0.16
CA LEU A 263 -15.71 9.19 -0.09
C LEU A 263 -16.22 10.58 -0.53
N SER A 264 -15.72 11.65 0.10
CA SER A 264 -16.16 13.02 -0.18
C SER A 264 -15.80 13.51 -1.58
N ILE A 265 -14.71 13.01 -2.15
CA ILE A 265 -14.27 13.41 -3.50
C ILE A 265 -14.90 12.59 -4.63
N GLY A 266 -15.70 11.57 -4.32
CA GLY A 266 -16.34 10.71 -5.30
C GLY A 266 -15.87 9.25 -5.29
N GLY A 267 -15.15 8.84 -4.25
CA GLY A 267 -14.70 7.46 -4.06
C GLY A 267 -13.51 7.06 -4.92
N LEU A 268 -13.30 5.76 -5.04
CA LEU A 268 -12.10 5.21 -5.71
C LEU A 268 -12.09 5.42 -7.22
N GLU A 269 -13.23 5.54 -7.86
CA GLU A 269 -13.32 5.84 -9.29
C GLU A 269 -12.76 7.24 -9.60
N GLU A 270 -13.15 8.24 -8.82
CA GLU A 270 -12.62 9.60 -8.96
C GLU A 270 -11.13 9.66 -8.61
N MET A 271 -10.72 8.97 -7.54
CA MET A 271 -9.30 8.91 -7.18
C MET A 271 -8.46 8.26 -8.27
N HIS A 272 -8.95 7.21 -8.89
CA HIS A 272 -8.28 6.56 -10.02
C HIS A 272 -8.11 7.50 -11.23
N LYS A 273 -9.14 8.27 -11.58
CA LYS A 273 -9.05 9.28 -12.64
C LYS A 273 -7.95 10.30 -12.35
N ARG A 274 -7.89 10.79 -11.11
CA ARG A 274 -6.85 11.73 -10.68
C ARG A 274 -5.46 11.12 -10.74
N ASN A 275 -5.31 9.87 -10.32
CA ASN A 275 -4.04 9.14 -10.37
C ASN A 275 -3.56 8.89 -11.80
N ILE A 276 -4.46 8.55 -12.72
CA ILE A 276 -4.14 8.39 -14.15
C ILE A 276 -3.62 9.72 -14.71
N ALA A 277 -4.34 10.80 -14.50
CA ALA A 277 -3.97 12.13 -15.01
C ALA A 277 -2.61 12.58 -14.47
N LYS A 278 -2.38 12.38 -13.18
CA LYS A 278 -1.14 12.74 -12.49
C LYS A 278 0.06 11.93 -12.98
N ALA A 279 -0.04 10.62 -13.02
CA ALA A 279 1.03 9.76 -13.51
C ALA A 279 1.34 10.02 -15.00
N LYS A 280 0.32 10.31 -15.80
CA LYS A 280 0.49 10.64 -17.22
C LYS A 280 1.43 11.83 -17.44
N VAL A 281 1.37 12.85 -16.63
CA VAL A 281 2.26 14.02 -16.69
C VAL A 281 3.73 13.57 -16.66
N ILE A 282 4.08 12.71 -15.73
CA ILE A 282 5.47 12.24 -15.56
C ILE A 282 5.85 11.25 -16.67
N TYR A 283 4.98 10.30 -17.00
CA TYR A 283 5.29 9.30 -18.04
C TYR A 283 5.41 9.91 -19.43
N ASP A 284 4.58 10.88 -19.79
CA ASP A 284 4.69 11.60 -21.07
C ASP A 284 6.03 12.33 -21.16
N PHE A 285 6.47 12.94 -20.05
CA PHE A 285 7.81 13.55 -19.99
C PHE A 285 8.91 12.50 -20.18
N LEU A 286 8.88 11.41 -19.43
CA LEU A 286 9.90 10.36 -19.54
C LEU A 286 9.98 9.74 -20.94
N ASP A 287 8.83 9.53 -21.58
CA ASP A 287 8.75 8.94 -22.92
C ASP A 287 9.30 9.89 -24.01
N SER A 288 9.25 11.20 -23.79
CA SER A 288 9.80 12.21 -24.70
C SER A 288 11.23 12.66 -24.36
N SER A 289 11.71 12.36 -23.15
CA SER A 289 13.01 12.79 -22.67
C SER A 289 14.15 12.06 -23.38
N LYS A 290 15.20 12.85 -23.75
CA LYS A 290 16.45 12.27 -24.24
C LYS A 290 17.40 11.87 -23.09
N LEU A 291 17.23 12.47 -21.92
CA LEU A 291 18.08 12.29 -20.76
C LEU A 291 17.54 11.24 -19.79
N PHE A 292 16.25 11.36 -19.42
CA PHE A 292 15.61 10.50 -18.44
C PHE A 292 14.89 9.33 -19.11
N LYS A 293 15.01 8.16 -18.50
CA LYS A 293 14.33 6.93 -18.98
C LYS A 293 13.62 6.25 -17.83
N GLY A 294 12.37 5.87 -18.06
CA GLY A 294 11.62 4.99 -17.16
C GLY A 294 12.21 3.58 -17.11
N ALA A 295 12.06 2.93 -15.96
CA ALA A 295 12.62 1.60 -15.74
C ALA A 295 11.67 0.44 -16.10
N VAL A 296 10.40 0.71 -16.33
CA VAL A 296 9.32 -0.29 -16.48
C VAL A 296 8.74 -0.24 -17.90
N VAL A 297 8.39 -1.40 -18.46
CA VAL A 297 7.66 -1.47 -19.73
C VAL A 297 6.32 -0.72 -19.63
N PRO A 298 5.88 -0.01 -20.67
CA PRO A 298 4.72 0.88 -20.58
C PRO A 298 3.45 0.23 -20.04
N GLU A 299 3.15 -1.01 -20.44
CA GLU A 299 1.94 -1.72 -20.04
C GLU A 299 1.86 -2.09 -18.56
N ASP A 300 3.00 -2.16 -17.87
CA ASP A 300 3.09 -2.61 -16.46
C ASP A 300 3.51 -1.48 -15.50
N ARG A 301 3.46 -0.23 -15.95
CA ARG A 301 3.86 0.94 -15.16
C ARG A 301 2.90 1.20 -14.01
N SER A 302 3.48 1.38 -12.81
CA SER A 302 2.73 1.84 -11.63
C SER A 302 2.21 3.26 -11.79
N LEU A 303 1.00 3.53 -11.30
CA LEU A 303 0.47 4.89 -11.17
C LEU A 303 0.96 5.58 -9.88
N MET A 304 1.63 4.83 -9.00
CA MET A 304 2.05 5.30 -7.67
C MET A 304 3.56 5.53 -7.55
N ASN A 305 4.36 4.60 -8.07
CA ASN A 305 5.82 4.62 -7.92
C ASN A 305 6.49 4.60 -9.28
N ILE A 306 7.18 5.68 -9.61
CA ILE A 306 7.76 5.90 -10.94
C ILE A 306 9.27 5.98 -10.82
N PRO A 307 10.01 4.84 -10.97
CA PRO A 307 11.47 4.85 -11.01
C PRO A 307 11.96 5.28 -12.39
N PHE A 308 13.03 6.06 -12.41
CA PHE A 308 13.69 6.51 -13.64
C PHE A 308 15.16 6.78 -13.42
N VAL A 309 15.93 6.83 -14.47
CA VAL A 309 17.39 7.00 -14.47
C VAL A 309 17.84 7.95 -15.59
N THR A 310 19.01 8.56 -15.42
CA THR A 310 19.72 9.23 -16.53
C THR A 310 20.66 8.28 -17.27
N GLY A 311 21.04 7.18 -16.64
CA GLY A 311 22.07 6.24 -17.13
C GLY A 311 23.48 6.57 -16.61
N ASP A 312 23.64 7.67 -15.91
CA ASP A 312 24.89 8.10 -15.25
C ASP A 312 24.62 8.34 -13.77
N LYS A 313 25.33 7.63 -12.89
CA LYS A 313 25.10 7.70 -11.43
C LYS A 313 25.46 9.06 -10.83
N ASP A 314 26.47 9.74 -11.37
CA ASP A 314 26.87 11.06 -10.87
C ASP A 314 25.83 12.11 -11.28
N LEU A 315 25.29 11.98 -12.48
CA LEU A 315 24.21 12.83 -12.95
C LEU A 315 22.90 12.56 -12.18
N ASP A 316 22.55 11.31 -11.89
CA ASP A 316 21.41 10.97 -11.03
C ASP A 316 21.54 11.67 -9.66
N ALA A 317 22.73 11.62 -9.05
CA ALA A 317 22.99 12.26 -7.77
C ALA A 317 22.89 13.80 -7.86
N ALA A 318 23.38 14.40 -8.94
CA ALA A 318 23.26 15.83 -9.18
C ALA A 318 21.81 16.29 -9.34
N VAL A 319 20.98 15.50 -10.05
CA VAL A 319 19.54 15.78 -10.20
C VAL A 319 18.82 15.69 -8.85
N VAL A 320 19.14 14.69 -8.02
CA VAL A 320 18.57 14.58 -6.65
C VAL A 320 18.92 15.81 -5.82
N ALA A 321 20.17 16.30 -5.86
CA ALA A 321 20.58 17.48 -5.12
C ALA A 321 19.86 18.75 -5.61
N ALA A 322 19.83 18.97 -6.92
CA ALA A 322 19.13 20.11 -7.53
C ALA A 322 17.63 20.11 -7.25
N SER A 323 16.99 18.94 -7.31
CA SER A 323 15.56 18.82 -7.01
C SER A 323 15.23 19.21 -5.57
N LYS A 324 16.10 18.86 -4.62
CA LYS A 324 15.90 19.25 -3.22
C LYS A 324 15.99 20.77 -3.04
N GLU A 325 16.94 21.41 -3.70
CA GLU A 325 17.06 22.88 -3.69
C GLU A 325 15.85 23.57 -4.33
N ALA A 326 15.20 22.90 -5.31
CA ALA A 326 13.99 23.38 -5.97
C ALA A 326 12.69 23.07 -5.19
N GLY A 327 12.77 22.51 -3.98
CA GLY A 327 11.58 22.23 -3.14
C GLY A 327 10.95 20.87 -3.33
N PHE A 328 11.66 19.92 -3.95
CA PHE A 328 11.20 18.53 -4.13
C PHE A 328 11.98 17.58 -3.22
N ASP A 329 11.27 16.91 -2.31
CA ASP A 329 11.90 15.98 -1.38
C ASP A 329 11.72 14.50 -1.80
N ASN A 330 12.73 13.69 -1.42
CA ASN A 330 12.70 12.23 -1.50
C ASN A 330 12.65 11.65 -2.92
N LEU A 331 13.28 12.30 -3.90
CA LEU A 331 13.37 11.78 -5.28
C LEU A 331 14.48 10.73 -5.48
N LYS A 332 15.37 10.56 -4.51
CA LYS A 332 16.42 9.53 -4.61
C LYS A 332 15.81 8.14 -4.68
N GLY A 333 16.23 7.35 -5.68
CA GLY A 333 15.82 5.96 -5.83
C GLY A 333 16.28 5.06 -4.69
N HIS A 334 15.65 3.90 -4.54
CA HIS A 334 16.04 2.94 -3.51
C HIS A 334 17.46 2.43 -3.76
N LYS A 335 18.22 2.22 -2.68
CA LYS A 335 19.64 1.79 -2.75
C LYS A 335 19.88 0.52 -3.59
N SER A 336 18.90 -0.36 -3.72
CA SER A 336 19.01 -1.61 -4.48
C SER A 336 18.91 -1.44 -5.99
N VAL A 337 18.30 -0.35 -6.47
CA VAL A 337 18.09 -0.09 -7.91
C VAL A 337 18.79 1.20 -8.38
N GLY A 338 19.09 2.11 -7.47
CA GLY A 338 19.71 3.40 -7.80
C GLY A 338 18.74 4.37 -8.49
N GLY A 339 19.29 5.37 -9.19
CA GLY A 339 18.52 6.34 -9.94
C GLY A 339 17.62 7.23 -9.08
N LEU A 340 16.49 7.59 -9.64
CA LEU A 340 15.46 8.43 -9.02
C LEU A 340 14.14 7.68 -8.95
N ARG A 341 13.25 8.14 -8.06
CA ARG A 341 11.89 7.64 -7.98
C ARG A 341 10.94 8.74 -7.54
N ALA A 342 9.93 9.01 -8.36
CA ALA A 342 8.82 9.86 -7.98
C ALA A 342 7.66 8.98 -7.49
N SER A 343 7.37 9.03 -6.20
CA SER A 343 6.17 8.37 -5.63
C SER A 343 5.05 9.40 -5.53
N VAL A 344 3.99 9.18 -6.30
CA VAL A 344 2.88 10.12 -6.50
C VAL A 344 1.57 9.52 -5.98
N TYR A 345 1.58 9.17 -4.70
CA TYR A 345 0.41 8.59 -4.04
C TYR A 345 -0.82 9.50 -4.11
N ASN A 346 -1.95 9.02 -3.62
CA ASN A 346 -3.23 9.72 -3.71
C ASN A 346 -3.16 11.20 -3.28
N ALA A 347 -2.42 11.49 -2.22
CA ALA A 347 -2.34 12.84 -1.65
C ALA A 347 -1.43 13.81 -2.41
N MET A 348 -0.57 13.31 -3.31
CA MET A 348 0.23 14.17 -4.17
C MET A 348 -0.69 14.89 -5.15
N PRO A 349 -0.76 16.23 -5.13
CA PRO A 349 -1.55 16.96 -6.11
C PRO A 349 -0.92 16.88 -7.51
N ILE A 350 -1.73 17.05 -8.56
CA ILE A 350 -1.23 17.04 -9.94
C ILE A 350 -0.20 18.16 -10.17
N GLU A 351 -0.34 19.27 -9.46
CA GLU A 351 0.59 20.40 -9.50
C GLU A 351 2.02 19.97 -9.10
N GLY A 352 2.16 19.02 -8.17
CA GLY A 352 3.45 18.46 -7.81
C GLY A 352 4.12 17.68 -8.95
N ALA A 353 3.35 16.92 -9.71
CA ALA A 353 3.84 16.23 -10.89
C ALA A 353 4.19 17.20 -12.02
N GLN A 354 3.38 18.23 -12.22
CA GLN A 354 3.62 19.28 -13.22
C GLN A 354 4.88 20.06 -12.89
N ALA A 355 5.03 20.50 -11.64
CA ALA A 355 6.21 21.23 -11.19
C ALA A 355 7.50 20.38 -11.30
N LEU A 356 7.42 19.08 -11.06
CA LEU A 356 8.57 18.19 -11.21
C LEU A 356 9.04 18.09 -12.68
N VAL A 357 8.12 18.13 -13.62
CA VAL A 357 8.42 18.02 -15.06
C VAL A 357 9.00 19.31 -15.63
N GLU A 358 8.62 20.48 -15.12
CA GLU A 358 9.16 21.80 -15.47
C GLU A 358 10.62 21.95 -15.05
#